data_536a4f946f22daefed982d273acbe4f5
#
_entry.id   536a4f946f22daefed982d273acbe4f5
#
_cell.length_a   1.000
_cell.length_b   1.000
_cell.length_c   1.000
_cell.angle_alpha   90.00
_cell.angle_beta   90.00
_cell.angle_gamma   90.00
#
_symmetry.space_group_name_H-M   'P 1'
#
loop_
_entity.id
_entity.type
_entity.pdbx_description
1 polymer ?
#
loop_
_entity_poly.entity_id
_entity_poly.type
_entity_poly.pdbx_seq_one_letter_code
_entity_poly.pdbx_strand_id
1 'polypeptide(L)'
;MRYLHTMVRVRDLPAALRFFCEGLGLQEIRRRDSEQGRYTLVFLGEKADGDSPQVELTYNWDQADPYTHGRNFGHLAYEVDDIYGACQRLIDLGYTISRPPRDGRMAFVRSPDLISIELLQKGGALAPAEPWTSMSNVGEW
;
A
#
# COMPACT_ATOMS: atom_id res chain seq x y z
N MET A 1 22.58 4.77 11.88
CA MET A 1 21.24 5.29 11.54
C MET A 1 20.41 4.12 11.05
N ARG A 2 19.16 3.98 11.50
CA ARG A 2 18.22 2.92 11.06
C ARG A 2 16.92 3.60 10.59
N TYR A 3 16.38 3.18 9.45
CA TYR A 3 15.08 3.64 8.98
C TYR A 3 13.98 2.96 9.80
N LEU A 4 13.01 3.73 10.32
CA LEU A 4 11.96 3.21 11.20
C LEU A 4 10.62 3.10 10.47
N HIS A 5 10.12 4.22 9.92
CA HIS A 5 8.82 4.24 9.25
C HIS A 5 8.68 5.41 8.28
N THR A 6 7.73 5.27 7.35
CA THR A 6 7.13 6.38 6.61
C THR A 6 5.74 6.63 7.15
N MET A 7 5.39 7.88 7.47
CA MET A 7 4.04 8.25 7.86
C MET A 7 3.24 8.73 6.65
N VAL A 8 2.04 8.20 6.52
CA VAL A 8 1.03 8.65 5.56
C VAL A 8 -0.29 8.94 6.27
N ARG A 9 -0.99 9.97 5.84
CA ARG A 9 -2.30 10.30 6.37
C ARG A 9 -3.39 9.54 5.62
N VAL A 10 -4.38 9.06 6.37
CA VAL A 10 -5.54 8.35 5.83
C VAL A 10 -6.83 9.00 6.32
N ARG A 11 -7.81 9.13 5.42
CA ARG A 11 -9.10 9.74 5.75
C ARG A 11 -10.08 8.73 6.33
N ASP A 12 -10.02 7.50 5.88
CA ASP A 12 -10.86 6.38 6.31
C ASP A 12 -9.96 5.24 6.80
N LEU A 13 -9.81 5.12 8.11
CA LEU A 13 -8.92 4.13 8.71
C LEU A 13 -9.35 2.69 8.40
N PRO A 14 -10.63 2.29 8.51
CA PRO A 14 -11.08 0.95 8.09
C PRO A 14 -10.75 0.63 6.63
N ALA A 15 -11.00 1.55 5.70
CA ALA A 15 -10.67 1.37 4.28
C ALA A 15 -9.16 1.23 4.05
N ALA A 16 -8.35 2.04 4.73
CA ALA A 16 -6.90 1.96 4.66
C ALA A 16 -6.39 0.62 5.21
N LEU A 17 -6.89 0.17 6.37
CA LEU A 17 -6.52 -1.13 6.95
C LEU A 17 -6.90 -2.30 6.03
N ARG A 18 -8.07 -2.25 5.41
CA ARG A 18 -8.48 -3.28 4.43
C ARG A 18 -7.48 -3.33 3.25
N PHE A 19 -7.05 -2.18 2.74
CA PHE A 19 -6.06 -2.13 1.66
C PHE A 19 -4.69 -2.65 2.10
N PHE A 20 -4.12 -2.09 3.16
CA PHE A 20 -2.76 -2.43 3.59
C PHE A 20 -2.66 -3.81 4.24
N CYS A 21 -3.65 -4.26 4.99
CA CYS A 21 -3.60 -5.56 5.67
C CYS A 21 -4.16 -6.69 4.79
N GLU A 22 -5.40 -6.58 4.30
CA GLU A 22 -5.99 -7.65 3.48
C GLU A 22 -5.41 -7.65 2.05
N GLY A 23 -5.22 -6.48 1.46
CA GLY A 23 -4.69 -6.31 0.11
C GLY A 23 -3.19 -6.61 0.01
N LEU A 24 -2.36 -5.91 0.78
CA LEU A 24 -0.90 -6.05 0.73
C LEU A 24 -0.34 -7.11 1.69
N GLY A 25 -1.13 -7.57 2.67
CA GLY A 25 -0.70 -8.60 3.61
C GLY A 25 0.13 -8.06 4.78
N LEU A 26 0.12 -6.75 5.03
CA LEU A 26 0.80 -6.18 6.19
C LEU A 26 0.05 -6.51 7.48
N GLN A 27 0.79 -6.55 8.59
CA GLN A 27 0.25 -6.81 9.93
C GLN A 27 0.27 -5.55 10.78
N GLU A 28 -0.78 -5.36 11.58
CA GLU A 28 -0.78 -4.31 12.60
C GLU A 28 0.20 -4.68 13.71
N ILE A 29 1.23 -3.83 13.87
CA ILE A 29 2.28 -4.01 14.88
C ILE A 29 1.87 -3.36 16.20
N ARG A 30 1.34 -2.15 16.11
CA ARG A 30 0.89 -1.37 17.27
C ARG A 30 -0.08 -0.28 16.85
N ARG A 31 -0.89 0.14 17.81
CA ARG A 31 -1.85 1.23 17.66
C ARG A 31 -1.78 2.18 18.86
N ARG A 32 -2.07 3.45 18.61
CA ARG A 32 -2.13 4.46 19.66
C ARG A 32 -3.17 5.50 19.31
N ASP A 33 -4.07 5.78 20.25
CA ASP A 33 -4.99 6.91 20.20
C ASP A 33 -4.46 8.07 21.03
N SER A 34 -4.76 9.29 20.59
CA SER A 34 -4.48 10.53 21.31
C SER A 34 -5.73 11.38 21.36
N GLU A 35 -6.40 11.36 22.52
CA GLU A 35 -7.57 12.21 22.78
C GLU A 35 -7.22 13.70 22.69
N GLN A 36 -6.10 14.09 23.26
CA GLN A 36 -5.63 15.47 23.22
C GLN A 36 -5.28 15.93 21.78
N GLY A 37 -4.63 15.06 21.00
CA GLY A 37 -4.23 15.35 19.62
C GLY A 37 -5.33 15.06 18.59
N ARG A 38 -6.40 14.40 18.97
CA ARG A 38 -7.51 14.01 18.11
C ARG A 38 -7.05 13.18 16.91
N TYR A 39 -6.26 12.13 17.16
CA TYR A 39 -5.78 11.23 16.10
C TYR A 39 -5.57 9.79 16.60
N THR A 40 -5.57 8.87 15.64
CA THR A 40 -5.14 7.47 15.80
C THR A 40 -3.92 7.21 14.94
N LEU A 41 -2.89 6.57 15.51
CA LEU A 41 -1.73 6.05 14.79
C LEU A 41 -1.82 4.54 14.71
N VAL A 42 -1.60 3.97 13.53
CA VAL A 42 -1.49 2.52 13.33
C VAL A 42 -0.21 2.23 12.56
N PHE A 43 0.65 1.40 13.12
CA PHE A 43 1.91 1.00 12.52
C PHE A 43 1.75 -0.39 11.92
N LEU A 44 2.02 -0.50 10.62
CA LEU A 44 1.90 -1.73 9.86
C LEU A 44 3.28 -2.17 9.36
N GLY A 45 3.55 -3.45 9.38
CA GLY A 45 4.81 -4.03 8.94
C GLY A 45 4.63 -5.42 8.34
N GLU A 46 5.71 -5.95 7.76
CA GLU A 46 5.74 -7.30 7.19
C GLU A 46 5.56 -8.38 8.25
N LYS A 47 6.13 -8.17 9.44
CA LYS A 47 6.11 -9.11 10.56
C LYS A 47 5.71 -8.42 11.85
N ALA A 48 5.07 -9.17 12.73
CA ALA A 48 4.64 -8.68 14.03
C ALA A 48 5.80 -8.40 15.03
N ASP A 49 7.05 -8.74 14.68
CA ASP A 49 8.23 -8.51 15.52
C ASP A 49 8.66 -7.04 15.63
N GLY A 50 8.19 -6.19 14.72
CA GLY A 50 8.48 -4.76 14.70
C GLY A 50 9.91 -4.39 14.29
N ASP A 51 10.72 -5.33 13.83
CA ASP A 51 12.11 -5.09 13.43
C ASP A 51 12.26 -4.58 12.00
N SER A 52 11.30 -4.85 11.14
CA SER A 52 11.26 -4.35 9.76
C SER A 52 10.77 -2.91 9.69
N PRO A 53 11.13 -2.15 8.63
CA PRO A 53 10.53 -0.84 8.36
C PRO A 53 9.01 -0.90 8.30
N GLN A 54 8.35 0.13 8.83
CA GLN A 54 6.90 0.18 8.97
C GLN A 54 6.29 1.30 8.12
N VAL A 55 5.02 1.19 7.79
CA VAL A 55 4.19 2.32 7.41
C VAL A 55 3.34 2.74 8.60
N GLU A 56 3.39 4.04 8.95
CA GLU A 56 2.54 4.62 9.97
C GLU A 56 1.32 5.26 9.31
N LEU A 57 0.14 4.71 9.55
CA LEU A 57 -1.12 5.33 9.16
C LEU A 57 -1.54 6.32 10.24
N THR A 58 -1.71 7.59 9.87
CA THR A 58 -2.22 8.62 10.76
C THR A 58 -3.64 9.00 10.34
N TYR A 59 -4.60 8.68 11.20
CA TYR A 59 -6.00 9.07 11.05
C TYR A 59 -6.32 10.24 11.98
N ASN A 60 -6.56 11.43 11.42
CA ASN A 60 -6.99 12.61 12.17
C ASN A 60 -8.53 12.61 12.25
N TRP A 61 -9.07 12.56 13.46
CA TRP A 61 -10.50 12.34 13.71
C TRP A 61 -11.41 13.43 13.14
N ASP A 62 -10.91 14.65 13.07
CA ASP A 62 -11.69 15.81 12.63
C ASP A 62 -11.43 16.20 11.16
N GLN A 63 -10.67 15.36 10.43
CA GLN A 63 -10.34 15.60 9.02
C GLN A 63 -11.39 14.96 8.11
N ALA A 64 -12.26 15.78 7.53
CA ALA A 64 -13.30 15.32 6.61
C ALA A 64 -12.87 15.36 5.13
N ASP A 65 -12.06 16.37 4.75
CA ASP A 65 -11.65 16.58 3.37
C ASP A 65 -10.56 15.59 2.93
N PRO A 66 -10.53 15.20 1.65
CA PRO A 66 -9.44 14.40 1.09
C PRO A 66 -8.09 15.12 1.25
N TYR A 67 -7.03 14.33 1.48
CA TYR A 67 -5.67 14.85 1.44
C TYR A 67 -5.20 15.09 0.02
N THR A 68 -4.37 16.12 -0.17
CA THR A 68 -3.67 16.35 -1.44
C THR A 68 -2.30 15.67 -1.40
N HIS A 69 -1.81 15.25 -2.57
CA HIS A 69 -0.57 14.45 -2.65
C HIS A 69 0.69 15.31 -2.85
N GLY A 70 0.51 16.55 -3.31
CA GLY A 70 1.64 17.38 -3.71
C GLY A 70 2.42 16.77 -4.88
N ARG A 71 3.71 17.15 -5.03
CA ARG A 71 4.59 16.69 -6.11
C ARG A 71 5.93 16.12 -5.62
N ASN A 72 6.13 16.09 -4.31
CA ASN A 72 7.40 15.65 -3.73
C ASN A 72 7.40 14.13 -3.46
N PHE A 73 6.31 13.61 -2.89
CA PHE A 73 6.20 12.19 -2.58
C PHE A 73 5.95 11.37 -3.86
N GLY A 74 6.69 10.28 -4.00
CA GLY A 74 6.52 9.31 -5.10
C GLY A 74 5.61 8.15 -4.70
N HIS A 75 6.20 7.08 -4.17
CA HIS A 75 5.47 5.86 -3.82
C HIS A 75 6.14 5.13 -2.64
N LEU A 76 5.42 4.15 -2.10
CA LEU A 76 5.97 3.10 -1.23
C LEU A 76 6.19 1.85 -2.09
N ALA A 77 7.33 1.18 -1.95
CA ALA A 77 7.63 -0.04 -2.68
C ALA A 77 7.65 -1.26 -1.75
N TYR A 78 7.05 -2.36 -2.20
CA TYR A 78 7.03 -3.64 -1.50
C TYR A 78 7.48 -4.77 -2.43
N GLU A 79 8.38 -5.61 -1.94
CA GLU A 79 8.72 -6.87 -2.60
C GLU A 79 7.68 -7.93 -2.27
N VAL A 80 7.24 -8.70 -3.27
CA VAL A 80 6.25 -9.76 -3.14
C VAL A 80 6.79 -11.07 -3.72
N ASP A 81 6.42 -12.19 -3.11
CA ASP A 81 6.86 -13.52 -3.56
C ASP A 81 6.16 -13.96 -4.86
N ASP A 82 4.93 -13.50 -5.11
CA ASP A 82 4.14 -13.75 -6.32
C ASP A 82 3.36 -12.49 -6.71
N ILE A 83 3.88 -11.76 -7.70
CA ILE A 83 3.29 -10.49 -8.14
C ILE A 83 1.92 -10.69 -8.81
N TYR A 84 1.71 -11.81 -9.50
CA TYR A 84 0.41 -12.10 -10.12
C TYR A 84 -0.66 -12.40 -9.08
N GLY A 85 -0.33 -13.23 -8.10
CA GLY A 85 -1.22 -13.51 -6.98
C GLY A 85 -1.52 -12.29 -6.13
N ALA A 86 -0.53 -11.43 -5.88
CA ALA A 86 -0.73 -10.18 -5.16
C ALA A 86 -1.66 -9.21 -5.90
N CYS A 87 -1.46 -9.03 -7.21
CA CYS A 87 -2.34 -8.20 -8.04
C CYS A 87 -3.76 -8.77 -8.13
N GLN A 88 -3.90 -10.09 -8.28
CA GLN A 88 -5.21 -10.74 -8.33
C GLN A 88 -5.98 -10.54 -7.02
N ARG A 89 -5.33 -10.72 -5.87
CA ARG A 89 -5.95 -10.47 -4.55
C ARG A 89 -6.46 -9.03 -4.43
N LEU A 90 -5.70 -8.06 -4.90
CA LEU A 90 -6.12 -6.66 -4.90
C LEU A 90 -7.35 -6.43 -5.80
N ILE A 91 -7.39 -7.04 -6.98
CA ILE A 91 -8.56 -6.99 -7.89
C ILE A 91 -9.78 -7.62 -7.23
N ASP A 92 -9.64 -8.78 -6.59
CA ASP A 92 -10.73 -9.49 -5.91
C ASP A 92 -11.30 -8.67 -4.74
N LEU A 93 -10.48 -7.83 -4.12
CA LEU A 93 -10.88 -6.87 -3.09
C LEU A 93 -11.50 -5.58 -3.67
N GLY A 94 -11.55 -5.43 -5.00
CA GLY A 94 -12.15 -4.29 -5.69
C GLY A 94 -11.20 -3.14 -6.01
N TYR A 95 -9.88 -3.34 -5.87
CA TYR A 95 -8.89 -2.32 -6.24
C TYR A 95 -8.48 -2.43 -7.70
N THR A 96 -8.19 -1.28 -8.32
CA THR A 96 -7.71 -1.22 -9.70
C THR A 96 -6.19 -1.24 -9.75
N ILE A 97 -5.61 -2.14 -10.53
CA ILE A 97 -4.17 -2.14 -10.80
C ILE A 97 -3.90 -1.05 -11.86
N SER A 98 -3.20 0.01 -11.44
CA SER A 98 -2.93 1.16 -12.32
C SER A 98 -1.93 0.83 -13.42
N ARG A 99 -0.85 0.12 -13.08
CA ARG A 99 0.10 -0.47 -14.03
C ARG A 99 0.16 -1.98 -13.81
N PRO A 100 -0.42 -2.79 -14.69
CA PRO A 100 -0.36 -4.24 -14.59
C PRO A 100 1.06 -4.80 -14.72
N PRO A 101 1.37 -5.97 -14.11
CA PRO A 101 2.68 -6.60 -14.15
C PRO A 101 2.93 -7.35 -15.47
N ARG A 102 2.86 -6.63 -16.61
CA ARG A 102 3.02 -7.22 -17.96
C ARG A 102 4.36 -7.88 -18.19
N ASP A 103 5.39 -7.37 -17.52
CA ASP A 103 6.76 -7.87 -17.55
C ASP A 103 7.06 -8.93 -16.49
N GLY A 104 6.06 -9.33 -15.71
CA GLY A 104 6.22 -10.26 -14.59
C GLY A 104 7.05 -9.71 -13.41
N ARG A 105 7.35 -8.40 -13.40
CA ARG A 105 8.28 -7.82 -12.43
C ARG A 105 7.70 -6.71 -11.58
N MET A 106 6.93 -5.80 -12.15
CA MET A 106 6.53 -4.57 -11.48
C MET A 106 5.05 -4.24 -11.74
N ALA A 107 4.35 -3.83 -10.70
CA ALA A 107 2.98 -3.33 -10.78
C ALA A 107 2.81 -2.08 -9.93
N PHE A 108 1.82 -1.26 -10.26
CA PHE A 108 1.38 -0.14 -9.42
C PHE A 108 -0.11 -0.24 -9.11
N VAL A 109 -0.45 0.11 -7.87
CA VAL A 109 -1.82 0.23 -7.37
C VAL A 109 -1.89 1.46 -6.47
N ARG A 110 -3.07 2.07 -6.31
CA ARG A 110 -3.26 3.16 -5.36
C ARG A 110 -4.12 2.72 -4.18
N SER A 111 -3.75 3.19 -2.99
CA SER A 111 -4.56 3.05 -1.79
C SER A 111 -5.87 3.87 -1.90
N PRO A 112 -6.84 3.70 -0.98
CA PRO A 112 -8.05 4.53 -0.93
C PRO A 112 -7.77 6.04 -0.84
N ASP A 113 -6.65 6.43 -0.21
CA ASP A 113 -6.19 7.81 -0.14
C ASP A 113 -5.24 8.18 -1.29
N LEU A 114 -5.22 7.38 -2.35
CA LEU A 114 -4.43 7.57 -3.56
C LEU A 114 -2.90 7.56 -3.35
N ILE A 115 -2.42 6.98 -2.26
CA ILE A 115 -0.99 6.73 -2.08
C ILE A 115 -0.57 5.69 -3.11
N SER A 116 0.43 6.03 -3.92
CA SER A 116 0.99 5.11 -4.92
C SER A 116 1.80 3.99 -4.25
N ILE A 117 1.53 2.76 -4.64
CA ILE A 117 2.22 1.56 -4.15
C ILE A 117 2.82 0.84 -5.34
N GLU A 118 4.13 0.63 -5.30
CA GLU A 118 4.87 -0.22 -6.23
C GLU A 118 4.99 -1.63 -5.66
N LEU A 119 4.63 -2.63 -6.46
CA LEU A 119 4.89 -4.04 -6.15
C LEU A 119 6.00 -4.55 -7.04
N LEU A 120 7.00 -5.20 -6.44
CA LEU A 120 8.17 -5.75 -7.12
C LEU A 120 8.26 -7.26 -6.88
N GLN A 121 8.43 -8.02 -7.95
CA GLN A 121 8.63 -9.47 -7.87
C GLN A 121 9.99 -9.78 -7.26
N LYS A 122 10.01 -10.60 -6.22
CA LYS A 122 11.22 -11.12 -5.58
C LYS A 122 11.97 -12.07 -6.52
N GLY A 123 13.29 -11.98 -6.50
CA GLY A 123 14.17 -12.91 -7.22
C GLY A 123 14.24 -12.71 -8.73
N GLY A 124 13.49 -11.77 -9.29
CA GLY A 124 13.48 -11.48 -10.73
C GLY A 124 12.10 -11.62 -11.36
N ALA A 125 11.98 -11.27 -12.64
CA ALA A 125 10.70 -11.32 -13.35
C ALA A 125 10.17 -12.76 -13.51
N LEU A 126 8.88 -12.93 -13.30
CA LEU A 126 8.16 -14.15 -13.70
C LEU A 126 7.97 -14.17 -15.23
N ALA A 127 7.73 -15.34 -15.79
CA ALA A 127 7.36 -15.44 -17.20
C ALA A 127 6.09 -14.60 -17.46
N PRO A 128 6.05 -13.76 -18.53
CA PRO A 128 4.86 -13.03 -18.90
C PRO A 128 3.64 -13.96 -19.06
N ALA A 129 2.51 -13.56 -18.52
CA ALA A 129 1.29 -14.37 -18.51
C ALA A 129 0.04 -13.52 -18.71
N GLU A 130 -0.96 -14.11 -19.37
CA GLU A 130 -2.30 -13.52 -19.43
C GLU A 130 -3.03 -13.66 -18.07
N PRO A 131 -3.92 -12.74 -17.74
CA PRO A 131 -4.38 -11.59 -18.55
C PRO A 131 -3.43 -10.37 -18.49
N TRP A 132 -2.35 -10.41 -17.74
CA TRP A 132 -1.50 -9.27 -17.42
C TRP A 132 -0.82 -8.65 -18.64
N THR A 133 -0.37 -9.49 -19.60
CA THR A 133 0.31 -9.04 -20.81
C THR A 133 -0.58 -8.15 -21.69
N SER A 134 -1.88 -8.42 -21.70
CA SER A 134 -2.88 -7.70 -22.51
C SER A 134 -3.55 -6.54 -21.76
N MET A 135 -3.34 -6.41 -20.43
CA MET A 135 -3.96 -5.35 -19.64
C MET A 135 -3.33 -4.00 -19.89
N SER A 136 -4.16 -2.99 -20.14
CA SER A 136 -3.72 -1.59 -20.28
C SER A 136 -3.51 -0.92 -18.91
N ASN A 137 -2.73 0.16 -18.90
CA ASN A 137 -2.67 1.04 -17.73
C ASN A 137 -4.02 1.72 -17.48
N VAL A 138 -4.35 1.96 -16.22
CA VAL A 138 -5.56 2.67 -15.80
C VAL A 138 -5.18 3.81 -14.87
N GLY A 139 -5.52 5.05 -15.25
CA GLY A 139 -5.20 6.24 -14.46
C GLY A 139 -3.70 6.54 -14.41
N GLU A 140 -3.30 7.19 -13.31
CA GLU A 140 -1.92 7.57 -13.01
C GLU A 140 -1.45 6.84 -11.75
N TRP A 141 -0.15 6.67 -11.59
CA TRP A 141 0.46 6.01 -10.42
C TRP A 141 1.70 6.74 -9.92
#